data_2fc4d0ff863682a188bfad613bd1adab
#
_entry.id   2fc4d0ff863682a188bfad613bd1adab
#
_cell.length_a   1.000
_cell.length_b   1.000
_cell.length_c   1.000
_cell.angle_alpha   90.00
_cell.angle_beta   90.00
_cell.angle_gamma   90.00
#
_symmetry.space_group_name_H-M   'P 1'
#
loop_
_entity.id
_entity.type
_entity.pdbx_description
1 polymer ?
#
loop_
_entity_poly.entity_id
_entity_poly.type
_entity_poly.pdbx_seq_one_letter_code
_entity_poly.pdbx_strand_id
1 'polypeptide(L)'
;LNKHVSEYLNNEMLPFLYKDMAAKKMEIIPYVYNVDKSPDNGIQDYLETPRYSTGFTTLFNSIGFVTEALKYKKYSERVEQTYAFLHSTITWMNENSPEIISTKQLADKDVKEQKAFAVSWERDTVFYKTINFKGYEVEEVESVFGENAKKTIYNHDKPYTKKIKYFNKFNADVIVEKPIGYIVPQAYKEVLERLMLNQIEMVEIKNDTSITAEVYYIKDYETVKTPYEGHYLHYDVEVIKKIAPINYYKGDFIIYTNQVSNRYIIETLEPQGVDSYFAWNFFDGILQQKEWFSPFSFEDEAVKLLNDDSTLNAEFQKKMKSDENFAKSQWEQLFFIYQRSPYYEKTHNRYPVARLIKW
;
A
#
# COMPACT_ATOMS: atom_id res chain seq x y z
N LEU A 1 5.81 3.74 10.84
CA LEU A 1 5.60 3.58 12.29
C LEU A 1 4.87 4.79 12.86
N ASN A 2 4.06 4.58 13.94
CA ASN A 2 3.56 5.69 14.76
C ASN A 2 4.74 6.50 15.34
N LYS A 3 4.53 7.81 15.54
CA LYS A 3 5.61 8.72 15.99
C LYS A 3 6.28 8.25 17.29
N HIS A 4 5.51 7.83 18.30
CA HIS A 4 6.05 7.36 19.59
C HIS A 4 6.96 6.16 19.42
N VAL A 5 6.52 5.17 18.63
CA VAL A 5 7.32 3.96 18.33
C VAL A 5 8.56 4.31 17.52
N SER A 6 8.43 5.23 16.55
CA SER A 6 9.54 5.67 15.71
C SER A 6 10.58 6.45 16.51
N GLU A 7 10.16 7.34 17.41
CA GLU A 7 11.05 8.10 18.28
C GLU A 7 11.79 7.17 19.25
N TYR A 8 11.08 6.26 19.90
CA TYR A 8 11.69 5.26 20.79
C TYR A 8 12.71 4.39 20.05
N LEU A 9 12.33 3.86 18.88
CA LEU A 9 13.22 3.04 18.06
C LEU A 9 14.52 3.79 17.70
N ASN A 10 14.39 5.02 17.18
CA ASN A 10 15.55 5.77 16.67
C ASN A 10 16.44 6.36 17.76
N ASN A 11 15.86 6.74 18.90
CA ASN A 11 16.61 7.48 19.93
C ASN A 11 17.15 6.57 21.05
N GLU A 12 16.51 5.41 21.26
CA GLU A 12 16.86 4.51 22.37
C GLU A 12 17.35 3.15 21.87
N MET A 13 16.49 2.40 21.19
CA MET A 13 16.75 1.00 20.85
C MET A 13 17.87 0.84 19.80
N LEU A 14 17.82 1.57 18.69
CA LEU A 14 18.83 1.46 17.62
C LEU A 14 20.23 1.89 18.09
N PRO A 15 20.42 2.99 18.84
CA PRO A 15 21.73 3.35 19.39
C PRO A 15 22.33 2.25 20.28
N PHE A 16 21.51 1.59 21.09
CA PHE A 16 21.97 0.44 21.87
C PHE A 16 22.39 -0.71 20.98
N LEU A 17 21.53 -1.10 20.01
CA LEU A 17 21.83 -2.23 19.11
C LEU A 17 23.11 -2.00 18.31
N TYR A 18 23.32 -0.80 17.77
CA TYR A 18 24.58 -0.47 17.08
C TYR A 18 25.80 -0.59 17.99
N LYS A 19 25.70 -0.07 19.21
CA LYS A 19 26.79 -0.12 20.19
C LYS A 19 27.11 -1.55 20.64
N ASP A 20 26.08 -2.33 20.97
CA ASP A 20 26.25 -3.68 21.51
C ASP A 20 26.77 -4.65 20.40
N MET A 21 26.26 -4.54 19.20
CA MET A 21 26.75 -5.32 18.06
C MET A 21 28.20 -4.96 17.69
N ALA A 22 28.57 -3.69 17.77
CA ALA A 22 29.96 -3.26 17.56
C ALA A 22 30.90 -3.82 18.66
N ALA A 23 30.46 -3.86 19.93
CA ALA A 23 31.22 -4.47 21.04
C ALA A 23 31.45 -5.97 20.81
N LYS A 24 30.50 -6.65 20.16
CA LYS A 24 30.62 -8.06 19.73
C LYS A 24 31.45 -8.25 18.47
N LYS A 25 31.99 -7.17 17.89
CA LYS A 25 32.71 -7.15 16.59
C LYS A 25 31.85 -7.62 15.41
N MET A 26 30.56 -7.43 15.49
CA MET A 26 29.54 -7.76 14.50
C MET A 26 28.76 -6.51 14.14
N GLU A 27 29.45 -5.51 13.57
CA GLU A 27 28.83 -4.23 13.21
C GLU A 27 27.64 -4.43 12.27
N ILE A 28 26.58 -3.67 12.52
CA ILE A 28 25.38 -3.59 11.70
C ILE A 28 25.28 -2.20 11.05
N ILE A 29 24.65 -2.14 9.91
CA ILE A 29 24.38 -0.90 9.16
C ILE A 29 22.97 -0.97 8.59
N PRO A 30 22.36 0.17 8.20
CA PRO A 30 21.15 0.13 7.38
C PRO A 30 21.36 -0.67 6.10
N TYR A 31 20.26 -1.19 5.52
CA TYR A 31 20.35 -1.87 4.21
C TYR A 31 20.98 -0.95 3.18
N VAL A 32 22.01 -1.47 2.48
CA VAL A 32 22.78 -0.67 1.52
C VAL A 32 22.13 -0.72 0.14
N TYR A 33 21.26 0.24 -0.12
CA TYR A 33 20.71 0.48 -1.44
C TYR A 33 21.25 1.81 -1.98
N ASN A 34 22.19 1.74 -2.92
CA ASN A 34 22.88 2.92 -3.43
C ASN A 34 21.93 3.84 -4.20
N VAL A 35 22.11 5.16 -4.02
CA VAL A 35 21.41 6.16 -4.85
C VAL A 35 21.90 6.12 -6.28
N ASP A 36 23.20 5.80 -6.45
CA ASP A 36 23.88 5.67 -7.74
C ASP A 36 24.82 4.46 -7.70
N LYS A 37 25.88 4.45 -8.48
CA LYS A 37 26.84 3.34 -8.64
C LYS A 37 27.56 2.95 -7.34
N SER A 38 27.74 3.89 -6.42
CA SER A 38 28.47 3.65 -5.17
C SER A 38 27.81 4.30 -3.96
N PRO A 39 28.11 3.82 -2.74
CA PRO A 39 27.63 4.43 -1.51
C PRO A 39 28.13 5.88 -1.29
N ASP A 40 29.20 6.31 -1.95
CA ASP A 40 29.74 7.68 -1.80
C ASP A 40 28.72 8.75 -2.15
N ASN A 41 27.82 8.50 -3.09
CA ASN A 41 26.75 9.41 -3.47
C ASN A 41 25.56 9.36 -2.52
N GLY A 42 25.57 8.44 -1.57
CA GLY A 42 24.55 8.20 -0.58
C GLY A 42 23.86 6.85 -0.76
N ILE A 43 23.20 6.46 0.30
CA ILE A 43 22.30 5.29 0.31
C ILE A 43 20.88 5.74 0.60
N GLN A 44 19.93 4.95 0.19
CA GLN A 44 18.52 5.21 0.39
C GLN A 44 17.85 4.03 1.08
N ASP A 45 16.84 4.35 1.85
CA ASP A 45 16.03 3.33 2.52
C ASP A 45 15.04 2.70 1.55
N TYR A 46 14.51 1.59 1.92
CA TYR A 46 13.49 0.86 1.20
C TYR A 46 12.15 1.02 1.90
N LEU A 47 11.09 1.31 1.16
CA LEU A 47 9.76 1.39 1.74
C LEU A 47 9.23 -0.03 2.01
N GLU A 48 9.28 -0.45 3.24
CA GLU A 48 8.70 -1.70 3.71
C GLU A 48 7.17 -1.55 3.80
N THR A 49 6.50 -1.91 2.70
CA THR A 49 5.03 -1.91 2.65
C THR A 49 4.44 -3.10 3.43
N PRO A 50 3.13 -3.15 3.69
CA PRO A 50 2.51 -4.23 4.47
C PRO A 50 2.74 -5.67 3.99
N ARG A 51 3.12 -5.88 2.74
CA ARG A 51 3.49 -7.22 2.21
C ARG A 51 4.77 -7.78 2.83
N TYR A 52 5.62 -6.93 3.38
CA TYR A 52 6.86 -7.31 4.06
C TYR A 52 6.63 -7.41 5.57
N SER A 53 7.37 -8.28 6.23
CA SER A 53 7.19 -8.56 7.66
C SER A 53 7.34 -7.31 8.54
N THR A 54 8.33 -6.46 8.26
CA THR A 54 8.54 -5.20 8.98
C THR A 54 7.43 -4.19 8.70
N GLY A 55 6.99 -4.06 7.46
CA GLY A 55 5.85 -3.24 7.09
C GLY A 55 4.56 -3.70 7.74
N PHE A 56 4.30 -5.01 7.74
CA PHE A 56 3.12 -5.60 8.38
C PHE A 56 3.05 -5.31 9.88
N THR A 57 4.16 -5.48 10.60
CA THR A 57 4.18 -5.22 12.05
C THR A 57 3.87 -3.77 12.39
N THR A 58 4.18 -2.81 11.50
CA THR A 58 3.86 -1.39 11.72
C THR A 58 2.37 -1.10 11.73
N LEU A 59 1.54 -1.92 11.06
CA LEU A 59 0.09 -1.79 11.10
C LEU A 59 -0.49 -1.99 12.50
N PHE A 60 0.25 -2.70 13.35
CA PHE A 60 -0.11 -3.00 14.74
C PHE A 60 0.79 -2.27 15.75
N ASN A 61 1.43 -1.16 15.34
CA ASN A 61 2.33 -0.36 16.17
C ASN A 61 3.45 -1.18 16.82
N SER A 62 3.95 -2.19 16.11
CA SER A 62 5.02 -3.07 16.59
C SER A 62 6.30 -2.83 15.80
N ILE A 63 7.44 -2.94 16.49
CA ILE A 63 8.77 -2.85 15.87
C ILE A 63 9.09 -4.21 15.26
N GLY A 64 9.50 -4.21 14.02
CA GLY A 64 10.01 -5.38 13.30
C GLY A 64 11.41 -5.11 12.74
N PHE A 65 12.24 -6.14 12.69
CA PHE A 65 13.56 -6.09 12.06
C PHE A 65 13.70 -7.22 11.07
N VAL A 66 14.34 -6.96 9.95
CA VAL A 66 14.87 -7.97 9.04
C VAL A 66 16.39 -7.88 9.08
N THR A 67 17.05 -9.02 9.29
CA THR A 67 18.51 -9.12 9.23
C THR A 67 18.94 -9.69 7.88
N GLU A 68 19.75 -8.92 7.15
CA GLU A 68 20.32 -9.32 5.87
C GLU A 68 21.77 -9.73 6.04
N ALA A 69 22.03 -11.04 6.13
CA ALA A 69 23.39 -11.57 6.16
C ALA A 69 23.83 -12.00 4.75
N LEU A 70 24.93 -11.41 4.25
CA LEU A 70 25.42 -11.65 2.90
C LEU A 70 25.53 -13.15 2.59
N LYS A 71 24.77 -13.63 1.58
CA LYS A 71 24.66 -15.05 1.23
C LYS A 71 25.98 -15.75 0.89
N TYR A 72 27.01 -14.99 0.50
CA TYR A 72 28.35 -15.54 0.16
C TYR A 72 29.26 -15.72 1.37
N LYS A 73 28.88 -15.26 2.56
CA LYS A 73 29.57 -15.62 3.81
C LYS A 73 29.33 -17.08 4.18
N LYS A 74 30.23 -17.66 4.96
CA LYS A 74 30.03 -18.99 5.50
C LYS A 74 28.74 -19.08 6.30
N TYR A 75 28.09 -20.22 6.24
CA TYR A 75 26.83 -20.44 6.93
C TYR A 75 26.92 -20.16 8.44
N SER A 76 28.00 -20.67 9.09
CA SER A 76 28.26 -20.44 10.53
C SER A 76 28.32 -18.95 10.86
N GLU A 77 29.06 -18.16 10.07
CA GLU A 77 29.17 -16.71 10.28
C GLU A 77 27.80 -16.00 10.20
N ARG A 78 26.96 -16.41 9.23
CA ARG A 78 25.61 -15.85 9.09
C ARG A 78 24.73 -16.19 10.30
N VAL A 79 24.80 -17.43 10.78
CA VAL A 79 24.06 -17.86 11.99
C VAL A 79 24.53 -17.08 13.21
N GLU A 80 25.85 -16.97 13.42
CA GLU A 80 26.42 -16.23 14.56
C GLU A 80 26.00 -14.75 14.56
N GLN A 81 26.04 -14.09 13.40
CA GLN A 81 25.63 -12.69 13.26
C GLN A 81 24.14 -12.50 13.60
N THR A 82 23.28 -13.34 13.04
CA THR A 82 21.84 -13.28 13.30
C THR A 82 21.52 -13.60 14.76
N TYR A 83 22.18 -14.62 15.33
CA TYR A 83 22.03 -14.97 16.74
C TYR A 83 22.46 -13.81 17.65
N ALA A 84 23.61 -13.18 17.39
CA ALA A 84 24.08 -12.04 18.15
C ALA A 84 23.09 -10.88 18.12
N PHE A 85 22.51 -10.58 16.96
CA PHE A 85 21.48 -9.54 16.82
C PHE A 85 20.21 -9.87 17.62
N LEU A 86 19.72 -11.11 17.52
CA LEU A 86 18.57 -11.57 18.29
C LEU A 86 18.83 -11.48 19.80
N HIS A 87 20.02 -11.92 20.24
CA HIS A 87 20.42 -11.83 21.64
C HIS A 87 20.46 -10.38 22.13
N SER A 88 21.06 -9.47 21.36
CA SER A 88 21.09 -8.03 21.68
C SER A 88 19.69 -7.45 21.79
N THR A 89 18.81 -7.81 20.86
CA THR A 89 17.40 -7.36 20.85
C THR A 89 16.64 -7.86 22.08
N ILE A 90 16.78 -9.14 22.43
CA ILE A 90 16.13 -9.74 23.61
C ILE A 90 16.66 -9.12 24.90
N THR A 91 17.99 -8.88 24.98
CA THR A 91 18.59 -8.19 26.12
C THR A 91 17.98 -6.82 26.34
N TRP A 92 17.91 -6.01 25.27
CA TRP A 92 17.27 -4.71 25.32
C TRP A 92 15.81 -4.78 25.78
N MET A 93 15.04 -5.71 25.19
CA MET A 93 13.62 -5.89 25.52
C MET A 93 13.41 -6.27 26.99
N ASN A 94 14.28 -7.13 27.54
CA ASN A 94 14.19 -7.54 28.93
C ASN A 94 14.46 -6.37 29.89
N GLU A 95 15.44 -5.54 29.58
CA GLU A 95 15.84 -4.40 30.41
C GLU A 95 14.88 -3.20 30.30
N ASN A 96 14.20 -3.04 29.17
CA ASN A 96 13.37 -1.87 28.84
C ASN A 96 11.90 -2.22 28.55
N SER A 97 11.41 -3.35 29.06
CA SER A 97 10.05 -3.81 28.79
C SER A 97 8.95 -2.82 29.22
N PRO A 98 9.03 -2.10 30.36
CA PRO A 98 8.02 -1.13 30.74
C PRO A 98 7.89 0.03 29.72
N GLU A 99 9.02 0.55 29.22
CA GLU A 99 9.09 1.63 28.26
C GLU A 99 8.55 1.19 26.90
N ILE A 100 8.86 -0.03 26.46
CA ILE A 100 8.33 -0.62 25.22
C ILE A 100 6.81 -0.74 25.30
N ILE A 101 6.29 -1.25 26.41
CA ILE A 101 4.84 -1.43 26.63
C ILE A 101 4.14 -0.07 26.64
N SER A 102 4.67 0.91 27.41
CA SER A 102 4.08 2.24 27.48
C SER A 102 4.09 2.97 26.14
N THR A 103 5.18 2.86 25.39
CA THR A 103 5.31 3.43 24.03
C THR A 103 4.27 2.83 23.09
N LYS A 104 4.09 1.50 23.14
CA LYS A 104 3.05 0.84 22.33
C LYS A 104 1.64 1.30 22.73
N GLN A 105 1.34 1.41 24.03
CA GLN A 105 0.04 1.87 24.50
C GLN A 105 -0.28 3.31 24.05
N LEU A 106 0.70 4.20 24.04
CA LEU A 106 0.56 5.55 23.50
C LEU A 106 0.25 5.52 22.00
N ALA A 107 0.97 4.70 21.24
CA ALA A 107 0.75 4.54 19.80
C ALA A 107 -0.64 3.95 19.50
N ASP A 108 -1.09 2.96 20.26
CA ASP A 108 -2.41 2.33 20.12
C ASP A 108 -3.53 3.35 20.39
N LYS A 109 -3.35 4.21 21.39
CA LYS A 109 -4.28 5.32 21.67
C LYS A 109 -4.32 6.32 20.53
N ASP A 110 -3.15 6.77 20.06
CA ASP A 110 -3.05 7.71 18.94
C ASP A 110 -3.76 7.19 17.69
N VAL A 111 -3.55 5.92 17.32
CA VAL A 111 -4.17 5.31 16.14
C VAL A 111 -5.69 5.24 16.25
N LYS A 112 -6.24 4.99 17.44
CA LYS A 112 -7.70 5.04 17.66
C LYS A 112 -8.27 6.45 17.45
N GLU A 113 -7.55 7.47 17.89
CA GLU A 113 -8.00 8.88 17.85
C GLU A 113 -7.69 9.56 16.50
N GLN A 114 -6.76 9.02 15.73
CA GLN A 114 -6.32 9.58 14.44
C GLN A 114 -7.49 9.77 13.48
N LYS A 115 -7.52 10.92 12.78
CA LYS A 115 -8.64 11.33 11.90
C LYS A 115 -8.39 11.01 10.43
N ALA A 116 -7.16 10.91 10.01
CA ALA A 116 -6.75 10.66 8.64
C ALA A 116 -5.54 9.72 8.58
N PHE A 117 -5.47 8.90 7.57
CA PHE A 117 -4.46 7.87 7.41
C PHE A 117 -3.82 7.97 6.03
N ALA A 118 -2.50 7.94 5.97
CA ALA A 118 -1.81 7.71 4.72
C ALA A 118 -1.98 6.25 4.31
N VAL A 119 -2.26 6.02 3.03
CA VAL A 119 -2.42 4.69 2.44
C VAL A 119 -1.42 4.45 1.30
N SER A 120 -0.73 5.52 0.86
CA SER A 120 0.35 5.50 -0.10
C SER A 120 1.44 6.49 0.32
N TRP A 121 2.69 6.22 -0.04
CA TRP A 121 3.85 7.04 0.31
C TRP A 121 4.83 7.12 -0.85
N GLU A 122 5.51 8.26 -0.95
CA GLU A 122 6.63 8.49 -1.84
C GLU A 122 7.92 8.84 -1.09
N ARG A 123 9.08 8.54 -1.68
CA ARG A 123 10.37 8.87 -1.07
C ARG A 123 10.61 10.36 -1.12
N ASP A 124 11.02 10.94 0.01
CA ASP A 124 11.57 12.29 0.07
C ASP A 124 13.00 12.27 -0.50
N THR A 125 13.18 12.86 -1.67
CA THR A 125 14.47 12.91 -2.36
C THR A 125 15.34 14.08 -1.94
N VAL A 126 14.83 14.98 -1.06
CA VAL A 126 15.51 16.19 -0.60
C VAL A 126 16.06 16.01 0.80
N PHE A 127 15.26 15.46 1.71
CA PHE A 127 15.68 15.23 3.09
C PHE A 127 16.60 14.01 3.20
N TYR A 128 17.72 14.19 3.92
CA TYR A 128 18.63 13.08 4.25
C TYR A 128 19.23 13.27 5.65
N LYS A 129 19.61 12.17 6.27
CA LYS A 129 20.49 12.15 7.44
C LYS A 129 21.93 11.93 6.98
N THR A 130 22.89 12.37 7.76
CA THR A 130 24.31 12.06 7.52
C THR A 130 24.71 10.90 8.44
N ILE A 131 25.26 9.85 7.87
CA ILE A 131 25.77 8.68 8.62
C ILE A 131 27.26 8.46 8.35
N ASN A 132 27.97 7.89 9.32
CA ASN A 132 29.32 7.39 9.11
C ASN A 132 29.22 6.03 8.45
N PHE A 133 29.80 5.91 7.27
CA PHE A 133 29.75 4.68 6.47
C PHE A 133 31.18 4.14 6.29
N LYS A 134 31.35 2.86 6.63
CA LYS A 134 32.58 2.12 6.36
C LYS A 134 32.44 1.38 5.04
N GLY A 135 33.30 1.66 4.08
CA GLY A 135 33.26 1.08 2.76
C GLY A 135 34.65 0.93 2.16
N TYR A 136 34.70 0.68 0.89
CA TYR A 136 35.92 0.54 0.10
C TYR A 136 35.86 1.42 -1.12
N GLU A 137 36.99 1.94 -1.58
CA GLU A 137 37.05 2.70 -2.82
C GLU A 137 36.53 1.85 -3.99
N VAL A 138 35.77 2.52 -4.87
CA VAL A 138 35.13 1.88 -6.01
C VAL A 138 35.97 2.09 -7.24
N GLU A 139 36.23 1.01 -7.99
CA GLU A 139 36.95 1.02 -9.24
C GLU A 139 36.10 0.36 -10.34
N GLU A 140 36.16 0.87 -11.56
CA GLU A 140 35.58 0.21 -12.72
C GLU A 140 36.69 -0.53 -13.48
N VAL A 141 36.49 -1.82 -13.68
CA VAL A 141 37.37 -2.67 -14.46
C VAL A 141 36.62 -3.32 -15.61
N GLU A 142 37.34 -3.81 -16.62
CA GLU A 142 36.69 -4.52 -17.71
C GLU A 142 36.00 -5.80 -17.20
N SER A 143 34.79 -6.04 -17.69
CA SER A 143 34.07 -7.28 -17.42
C SER A 143 34.52 -8.38 -18.35
N VAL A 144 34.61 -9.60 -17.86
CA VAL A 144 34.84 -10.80 -18.71
C VAL A 144 33.53 -11.22 -19.43
N PHE A 145 32.41 -10.55 -19.15
CA PHE A 145 31.11 -10.81 -19.76
C PHE A 145 30.64 -9.56 -20.48
N GLY A 146 30.18 -9.70 -21.71
CA GLY A 146 29.74 -8.60 -22.56
C GLY A 146 30.88 -7.83 -23.19
N GLU A 147 30.75 -7.53 -24.48
CA GLU A 147 31.73 -6.73 -25.21
C GLU A 147 31.77 -5.30 -24.69
N ASN A 148 32.94 -4.79 -24.32
CA ASN A 148 33.18 -3.48 -23.73
C ASN A 148 32.41 -3.19 -22.42
N ALA A 149 31.89 -4.23 -21.75
CA ALA A 149 31.22 -4.08 -20.49
C ALA A 149 32.19 -3.82 -19.34
N LYS A 150 31.80 -2.97 -18.39
CA LYS A 150 32.56 -2.70 -17.17
C LYS A 150 31.83 -3.29 -15.97
N LYS A 151 32.59 -3.77 -15.00
CA LYS A 151 32.07 -4.14 -13.67
C LYS A 151 32.67 -3.24 -12.61
N THR A 152 31.85 -2.97 -11.63
CA THR A 152 32.26 -2.26 -10.41
C THR A 152 32.91 -3.25 -9.45
N ILE A 153 34.08 -2.89 -8.92
CA ILE A 153 34.74 -3.62 -7.84
C ILE A 153 34.92 -2.69 -6.62
N TYR A 154 34.87 -3.26 -5.45
CA TYR A 154 35.22 -2.60 -4.20
C TYR A 154 36.60 -3.01 -3.78
N ASN A 155 37.58 -2.07 -3.83
CA ASN A 155 38.97 -2.36 -3.57
C ASN A 155 39.21 -2.53 -2.08
N HIS A 156 39.34 -3.78 -1.63
CA HIS A 156 39.51 -4.11 -0.21
C HIS A 156 40.83 -3.61 0.39
N ASP A 157 41.83 -3.24 -0.45
CA ASP A 157 43.08 -2.64 0.00
C ASP A 157 42.95 -1.13 0.26
N LYS A 158 41.80 -0.55 -0.09
CA LYS A 158 41.50 0.88 0.11
C LYS A 158 40.21 1.08 0.94
N PRO A 159 40.20 0.64 2.22
CA PRO A 159 39.07 0.88 3.09
C PRO A 159 38.94 2.36 3.45
N TYR A 160 37.69 2.84 3.62
CA TYR A 160 37.43 4.20 4.08
C TYR A 160 36.35 4.26 5.16
N THR A 161 36.33 5.38 5.89
CA THR A 161 35.19 5.80 6.71
C THR A 161 34.81 7.19 6.24
N LYS A 162 33.65 7.36 5.62
CA LYS A 162 33.16 8.62 5.08
C LYS A 162 31.79 8.96 5.66
N LYS A 163 31.49 10.27 5.74
CA LYS A 163 30.14 10.75 5.96
C LYS A 163 29.38 10.72 4.65
N ILE A 164 28.31 9.95 4.58
CA ILE A 164 27.46 9.84 3.38
C ILE A 164 26.04 10.27 3.69
N LYS A 165 25.26 10.58 2.65
CA LYS A 165 23.84 10.88 2.76
C LYS A 165 23.04 9.58 2.92
N TYR A 166 22.03 9.59 3.81
CA TYR A 166 21.08 8.50 3.98
C TYR A 166 19.66 9.04 3.84
N PHE A 167 19.02 8.69 2.73
CA PHE A 167 17.66 9.09 2.38
C PHE A 167 16.67 8.09 2.94
N ASN A 168 16.15 8.35 4.13
CA ASN A 168 15.28 7.43 4.88
C ASN A 168 13.94 8.04 5.29
N LYS A 169 13.49 9.06 4.57
CA LYS A 169 12.19 9.68 4.81
C LYS A 169 11.24 9.41 3.66
N PHE A 170 9.99 9.12 4.01
CA PHE A 170 8.87 8.97 3.10
C PHE A 170 7.78 9.95 3.49
N ASN A 171 7.21 10.63 2.52
CA ASN A 171 6.07 11.52 2.68
C ASN A 171 4.79 10.77 2.30
N ALA A 172 3.69 11.08 2.99
CA ALA A 172 2.38 10.59 2.60
C ALA A 172 2.01 11.14 1.23
N ASP A 173 1.59 10.27 0.32
CA ASP A 173 1.12 10.59 -1.02
C ASP A 173 -0.41 10.63 -1.02
N VAL A 174 -1.08 9.49 -0.77
CA VAL A 174 -2.53 9.43 -0.65
C VAL A 174 -2.93 9.36 0.82
N ILE A 175 -3.80 10.29 1.22
CA ILE A 175 -4.35 10.35 2.58
C ILE A 175 -5.86 10.22 2.51
N VAL A 176 -6.43 9.35 3.35
CA VAL A 176 -7.88 9.13 3.48
C VAL A 176 -8.36 9.57 4.87
N GLU A 177 -9.53 10.20 4.92
CA GLU A 177 -10.21 10.49 6.18
C GLU A 177 -10.76 9.19 6.78
N LYS A 178 -10.64 9.03 8.09
CA LYS A 178 -11.17 7.87 8.81
C LYS A 178 -12.71 7.86 8.77
N PRO A 179 -13.36 6.86 8.17
CA PRO A 179 -14.81 6.71 8.28
C PRO A 179 -15.19 6.25 9.69
N ILE A 180 -16.48 6.22 10.02
CA ILE A 180 -16.99 5.58 11.24
C ILE A 180 -16.73 4.07 11.19
N GLY A 181 -16.80 3.49 10.00
CA GLY A 181 -16.56 2.07 9.75
C GLY A 181 -16.66 1.75 8.28
N TYR A 182 -16.46 0.48 7.99
CA TYR A 182 -16.62 -0.11 6.67
C TYR A 182 -17.71 -1.17 6.69
N ILE A 183 -18.36 -1.39 5.55
CA ILE A 183 -19.26 -2.53 5.37
C ILE A 183 -18.65 -3.44 4.32
N VAL A 184 -18.42 -4.71 4.67
CA VAL A 184 -17.87 -5.74 3.79
C VAL A 184 -18.92 -6.80 3.54
N PRO A 185 -19.35 -7.03 2.30
CA PRO A 185 -20.31 -8.09 1.97
C PRO A 185 -19.75 -9.48 2.25
N GLN A 186 -20.61 -10.39 2.74
CA GLN A 186 -20.26 -11.79 3.04
C GLN A 186 -19.72 -12.58 1.84
N ALA A 187 -20.00 -12.12 0.63
CA ALA A 187 -19.50 -12.71 -0.61
C ALA A 187 -17.95 -12.69 -0.68
N TYR A 188 -17.31 -11.76 0.02
CA TYR A 188 -15.85 -11.63 0.07
C TYR A 188 -15.25 -12.37 1.27
N LYS A 189 -15.55 -13.65 1.34
CA LYS A 189 -15.16 -14.53 2.45
C LYS A 189 -13.68 -14.50 2.77
N GLU A 190 -12.82 -14.51 1.76
CA GLU A 190 -11.37 -14.51 1.93
C GLU A 190 -10.85 -13.21 2.59
N VAL A 191 -11.49 -12.08 2.32
CA VAL A 191 -11.19 -10.80 2.98
C VAL A 191 -11.64 -10.86 4.45
N LEU A 192 -12.86 -11.33 4.71
CA LEU A 192 -13.40 -11.46 6.06
C LEU A 192 -12.56 -12.41 6.92
N GLU A 193 -12.11 -13.55 6.36
CA GLU A 193 -11.24 -14.49 7.05
C GLU A 193 -9.89 -13.85 7.46
N ARG A 194 -9.29 -13.05 6.59
CA ARG A 194 -8.05 -12.32 6.90
C ARG A 194 -8.24 -11.27 7.97
N LEU A 195 -9.37 -10.57 7.94
CA LEU A 195 -9.73 -9.63 9.01
C LEU A 195 -9.89 -10.36 10.35
N MET A 196 -10.58 -11.50 10.37
CA MET A 196 -10.75 -12.35 11.58
C MET A 196 -9.41 -12.88 12.10
N LEU A 197 -8.53 -13.39 11.22
CA LEU A 197 -7.20 -13.87 11.58
C LEU A 197 -6.34 -12.78 12.24
N ASN A 198 -6.55 -11.52 11.84
CA ASN A 198 -5.89 -10.36 12.43
C ASN A 198 -6.66 -9.75 13.61
N GLN A 199 -7.62 -10.49 14.18
CA GLN A 199 -8.39 -10.13 15.37
C GLN A 199 -9.15 -8.80 15.23
N ILE A 200 -9.60 -8.49 14.01
CA ILE A 200 -10.43 -7.31 13.77
C ILE A 200 -11.84 -7.59 14.29
N GLU A 201 -12.33 -6.69 15.15
CA GLU A 201 -13.71 -6.76 15.64
C GLU A 201 -14.68 -6.39 14.51
N MET A 202 -15.62 -7.29 14.24
CA MET A 202 -16.62 -7.16 13.18
C MET A 202 -18.00 -7.44 13.73
N VAL A 203 -18.98 -6.67 13.29
CA VAL A 203 -20.41 -6.83 13.69
C VAL A 203 -21.21 -7.33 12.50
N GLU A 204 -21.77 -8.52 12.63
CA GLU A 204 -22.62 -9.12 11.60
C GLU A 204 -23.96 -8.39 11.50
N ILE A 205 -24.39 -8.03 10.30
CA ILE A 205 -25.74 -7.51 10.01
C ILE A 205 -26.76 -8.64 10.17
N LYS A 206 -27.70 -8.45 11.07
CA LYS A 206 -28.67 -9.51 11.47
C LYS A 206 -29.90 -9.60 10.59
N ASN A 207 -30.23 -8.54 9.87
CA ASN A 207 -31.40 -8.46 8.97
C ASN A 207 -31.03 -7.69 7.72
N ASP A 208 -31.69 -8.01 6.61
CA ASP A 208 -31.57 -7.24 5.38
C ASP A 208 -31.93 -5.77 5.63
N THR A 209 -31.11 -4.88 5.15
CA THR A 209 -31.25 -3.45 5.41
C THR A 209 -30.69 -2.61 4.27
N SER A 210 -31.17 -1.38 4.15
CA SER A 210 -30.59 -0.38 3.25
C SER A 210 -29.87 0.68 4.07
N ILE A 211 -28.59 0.90 3.76
CA ILE A 211 -27.75 1.88 4.46
C ILE A 211 -27.24 2.89 3.45
N THR A 212 -27.44 4.19 3.73
CA THR A 212 -26.78 5.23 2.95
C THR A 212 -25.31 5.26 3.32
N ALA A 213 -24.45 5.08 2.36
CA ALA A 213 -23.00 4.96 2.57
C ALA A 213 -22.23 5.68 1.46
N GLU A 214 -20.99 6.04 1.73
CA GLU A 214 -20.05 6.46 0.70
C GLU A 214 -19.48 5.21 0.02
N VAL A 215 -19.65 5.12 -1.29
CA VAL A 215 -19.10 4.06 -2.14
C VAL A 215 -18.10 4.62 -3.12
N TYR A 216 -17.10 3.83 -3.42
CA TYR A 216 -16.14 4.14 -4.47
C TYR A 216 -16.51 3.44 -5.77
N TYR A 217 -16.23 4.12 -6.88
CA TYR A 217 -16.12 3.50 -8.20
C TYR A 217 -14.67 3.61 -8.65
N ILE A 218 -14.07 2.52 -9.04
CA ILE A 218 -12.73 2.51 -9.62
C ILE A 218 -12.80 3.26 -10.95
N LYS A 219 -12.07 4.36 -11.02
CA LYS A 219 -12.01 5.22 -12.22
C LYS A 219 -10.90 4.76 -13.14
N ASP A 220 -9.74 4.50 -12.57
CA ASP A 220 -8.54 4.07 -13.29
C ASP A 220 -7.59 3.34 -12.34
N TYR A 221 -6.71 2.51 -12.90
CA TYR A 221 -5.67 1.79 -12.17
C TYR A 221 -4.66 1.20 -13.15
N GLU A 222 -3.45 0.96 -12.67
CA GLU A 222 -2.42 0.23 -13.39
C GLU A 222 -2.27 -1.18 -12.82
N THR A 223 -1.69 -2.08 -13.61
CA THR A 223 -1.42 -3.47 -13.18
C THR A 223 0.01 -3.88 -13.55
N VAL A 224 0.72 -4.51 -12.63
CA VAL A 224 2.07 -5.02 -12.90
C VAL A 224 2.07 -6.07 -14.01
N LYS A 225 3.12 -6.08 -14.84
CA LYS A 225 3.22 -6.99 -16.00
C LYS A 225 3.64 -8.42 -15.62
N THR A 226 4.25 -8.59 -14.46
CA THR A 226 4.70 -9.89 -13.95
C THR A 226 4.11 -10.14 -12.57
N PRO A 227 3.70 -11.39 -12.25
CA PRO A 227 3.07 -11.66 -10.97
C PRO A 227 4.08 -11.59 -9.81
N TYR A 228 3.58 -11.18 -8.65
CA TYR A 228 4.25 -11.29 -7.37
C TYR A 228 3.40 -12.19 -6.45
N GLU A 229 3.97 -13.25 -5.90
CA GLU A 229 3.26 -14.25 -5.07
C GLU A 229 1.94 -14.76 -5.70
N GLY A 230 1.92 -14.90 -7.03
CA GLY A 230 0.77 -15.37 -7.80
C GLY A 230 -0.27 -14.29 -8.15
N HIS A 231 -0.07 -13.04 -7.75
CA HIS A 231 -0.98 -11.92 -7.99
C HIS A 231 -0.38 -10.89 -8.96
N TYR A 232 -1.20 -10.37 -9.87
CA TYR A 232 -0.89 -9.22 -10.72
C TYR A 232 -1.37 -7.95 -10.01
N LEU A 233 -0.51 -7.37 -9.18
CA LEU A 233 -0.88 -6.28 -8.28
C LEU A 233 -1.36 -5.03 -9.04
N HIS A 234 -2.45 -4.43 -8.54
CA HIS A 234 -2.90 -3.11 -8.99
C HIS A 234 -2.19 -2.00 -8.21
N TYR A 235 -1.96 -0.88 -8.88
CA TYR A 235 -1.36 0.33 -8.30
C TYR A 235 -1.90 1.59 -8.99
N ASP A 236 -1.57 2.78 -8.52
CA ASP A 236 -2.02 4.08 -9.05
C ASP A 236 -3.56 4.16 -9.21
N VAL A 237 -4.26 3.71 -8.17
CA VAL A 237 -5.71 3.57 -8.18
C VAL A 237 -6.40 4.92 -8.00
N GLU A 238 -7.20 5.32 -9.00
CA GLU A 238 -8.08 6.47 -8.93
C GLU A 238 -9.52 6.05 -8.63
N VAL A 239 -10.20 6.82 -7.77
CA VAL A 239 -11.59 6.53 -7.36
C VAL A 239 -12.51 7.72 -7.54
N ILE A 240 -13.79 7.44 -7.83
CA ILE A 240 -14.89 8.40 -7.76
C ILE A 240 -15.74 8.06 -6.55
N LYS A 241 -15.94 9.04 -5.67
CA LYS A 241 -16.79 8.91 -4.47
C LYS A 241 -18.23 9.23 -4.79
N LYS A 242 -19.15 8.38 -4.32
CA LYS A 242 -20.60 8.64 -4.40
C LYS A 242 -21.26 8.26 -3.09
N ILE A 243 -22.26 9.04 -2.69
CA ILE A 243 -23.14 8.70 -1.57
C ILE A 243 -24.41 8.09 -2.16
N ALA A 244 -24.74 6.89 -1.72
CA ALA A 244 -25.90 6.17 -2.22
C ALA A 244 -26.51 5.23 -1.16
N PRO A 245 -27.82 4.96 -1.22
CA PRO A 245 -28.42 3.87 -0.48
C PRO A 245 -27.97 2.53 -1.10
N ILE A 246 -27.39 1.67 -0.29
CA ILE A 246 -26.92 0.34 -0.68
C ILE A 246 -27.66 -0.71 0.15
N ASN A 247 -28.12 -1.76 -0.51
CA ASN A 247 -28.75 -2.87 0.18
C ASN A 247 -27.66 -3.84 0.69
N TYR A 248 -27.76 -4.16 1.96
CA TYR A 248 -26.94 -5.15 2.64
C TYR A 248 -27.84 -6.26 3.17
N TYR A 249 -27.25 -7.44 3.27
CA TYR A 249 -27.98 -8.64 3.61
C TYR A 249 -27.55 -9.18 4.97
N LYS A 250 -28.42 -9.97 5.58
CA LYS A 250 -28.05 -10.74 6.76
C LYS A 250 -26.78 -11.55 6.48
N GLY A 251 -25.79 -11.41 7.34
CA GLY A 251 -24.46 -12.05 7.17
C GLY A 251 -23.38 -11.14 6.62
N ASP A 252 -23.71 -9.93 6.12
CA ASP A 252 -22.70 -8.91 5.82
C ASP A 252 -22.12 -8.33 7.12
N PHE A 253 -20.95 -7.70 7.07
CA PHE A 253 -20.25 -7.27 8.27
C PHE A 253 -19.96 -5.77 8.28
N ILE A 254 -20.16 -5.15 9.46
CA ILE A 254 -19.71 -3.79 9.76
C ILE A 254 -18.43 -3.87 10.58
N ILE A 255 -17.42 -3.07 10.19
CA ILE A 255 -16.13 -2.97 10.84
C ILE A 255 -15.93 -1.53 11.30
N TYR A 256 -16.11 -1.28 12.59
CA TYR A 256 -15.97 0.07 13.14
C TYR A 256 -14.50 0.46 13.30
N THR A 257 -14.16 1.72 13.00
CA THR A 257 -12.80 2.27 13.09
C THR A 257 -12.49 2.92 14.44
N ASN A 258 -12.87 2.26 15.53
CA ASN A 258 -12.53 2.64 16.90
C ASN A 258 -11.58 1.61 17.56
N GLN A 259 -10.80 0.91 16.76
CA GLN A 259 -9.89 -0.17 17.16
C GLN A 259 -8.44 0.27 17.12
N VAL A 260 -7.58 -0.37 17.88
CA VAL A 260 -6.12 -0.17 17.83
C VAL A 260 -5.53 -0.59 16.47
N SER A 261 -6.23 -1.47 15.76
CA SER A 261 -5.88 -1.99 14.43
C SER A 261 -6.38 -1.11 13.28
N ASN A 262 -6.76 0.15 13.53
CA ASN A 262 -7.29 1.04 12.49
C ASN A 262 -6.38 1.16 11.27
N ARG A 263 -5.04 1.12 11.44
CA ARG A 263 -4.12 1.14 10.31
C ARG A 263 -4.32 -0.07 9.42
N TYR A 264 -4.37 -1.27 10.00
CA TYR A 264 -4.64 -2.49 9.24
C TYR A 264 -5.98 -2.40 8.49
N ILE A 265 -7.06 -2.02 9.20
CA ILE A 265 -8.40 -1.89 8.62
C ILE A 265 -8.39 -0.93 7.42
N ILE A 266 -7.83 0.27 7.60
CA ILE A 266 -7.89 1.32 6.59
C ILE A 266 -6.94 1.02 5.42
N GLU A 267 -5.68 0.69 5.71
CA GLU A 267 -4.68 0.44 4.66
C GLU A 267 -5.01 -0.78 3.80
N THR A 268 -5.80 -1.75 4.32
CA THR A 268 -6.22 -2.94 3.55
C THR A 268 -7.57 -2.79 2.86
N LEU A 269 -8.51 -2.01 3.42
CA LEU A 269 -9.85 -1.84 2.87
C LEU A 269 -10.01 -0.63 1.94
N GLU A 270 -9.13 0.36 2.00
CA GLU A 270 -9.11 1.47 1.03
C GLU A 270 -8.45 1.01 -0.27
N PRO A 271 -9.13 1.13 -1.43
CA PRO A 271 -8.61 0.59 -2.69
C PRO A 271 -7.31 1.24 -3.16
N GLN A 272 -7.03 2.46 -2.72
CA GLN A 272 -5.81 3.21 -3.01
C GLN A 272 -4.60 2.80 -2.14
N GLY A 273 -4.80 1.90 -1.17
CA GLY A 273 -3.73 1.39 -0.32
C GLY A 273 -2.74 0.54 -1.13
N VAL A 274 -1.44 0.78 -0.92
CA VAL A 274 -0.36 0.09 -1.67
C VAL A 274 -0.39 -1.43 -1.55
N ASP A 275 -0.94 -1.95 -0.45
CA ASP A 275 -1.15 -3.38 -0.19
C ASP A 275 -2.60 -3.66 0.24
N SER A 276 -3.55 -2.91 -0.34
CA SER A 276 -4.97 -3.14 -0.10
C SER A 276 -5.44 -4.48 -0.71
N TYR A 277 -6.57 -4.97 -0.27
CA TYR A 277 -7.20 -6.14 -0.89
C TYR A 277 -7.56 -5.90 -2.36
N PHE A 278 -7.79 -4.64 -2.79
CA PHE A 278 -7.94 -4.33 -4.21
C PHE A 278 -6.61 -4.48 -4.94
N ALA A 279 -5.52 -3.93 -4.40
CA ALA A 279 -4.18 -4.09 -4.98
C ALA A 279 -3.82 -5.57 -5.16
N TRP A 280 -4.28 -6.45 -4.27
CA TRP A 280 -4.04 -7.89 -4.28
C TRP A 280 -5.11 -8.72 -5.00
N ASN A 281 -5.92 -8.11 -5.88
CA ASN A 281 -6.89 -8.77 -6.76
C ASN A 281 -8.09 -9.46 -6.09
N PHE A 282 -8.37 -9.20 -4.80
CA PHE A 282 -9.51 -9.83 -4.11
C PHE A 282 -10.86 -9.34 -4.63
N PHE A 283 -10.88 -8.27 -5.39
CA PHE A 283 -12.10 -7.62 -5.86
C PHE A 283 -12.21 -7.54 -7.39
N ASP A 284 -11.32 -8.19 -8.16
CA ASP A 284 -11.24 -8.07 -9.62
C ASP A 284 -12.56 -8.36 -10.36
N GLY A 285 -13.43 -9.15 -9.75
CA GLY A 285 -14.75 -9.43 -10.32
C GLY A 285 -15.61 -8.20 -10.59
N ILE A 286 -15.30 -7.04 -9.93
CA ILE A 286 -16.02 -5.77 -10.19
C ILE A 286 -15.57 -5.07 -11.47
N LEU A 287 -14.35 -5.36 -11.93
CA LEU A 287 -13.71 -4.72 -13.08
C LEU A 287 -14.23 -5.29 -14.41
N GLN A 288 -14.88 -6.43 -14.37
CA GLN A 288 -15.47 -7.06 -15.52
C GLN A 288 -16.88 -6.51 -15.77
N GLN A 289 -17.09 -5.86 -16.94
CA GLN A 289 -18.43 -5.63 -17.46
C GLN A 289 -19.00 -6.95 -17.96
N LYS A 290 -20.13 -7.40 -17.39
CA LYS A 290 -20.70 -8.73 -17.66
C LYS A 290 -21.69 -8.70 -18.82
N GLU A 291 -22.47 -7.62 -18.92
CA GLU A 291 -23.49 -7.45 -19.95
C GLU A 291 -23.12 -6.35 -20.92
N TRP A 292 -23.40 -6.61 -22.18
CA TRP A 292 -23.15 -5.70 -23.31
C TRP A 292 -24.45 -5.52 -24.09
N PHE A 293 -24.46 -4.54 -24.97
CA PHE A 293 -25.56 -4.31 -25.91
C PHE A 293 -25.23 -4.82 -27.31
N SER A 294 -26.27 -5.14 -28.10
CA SER A 294 -26.12 -5.33 -29.52
C SER A 294 -26.52 -4.03 -30.25
N PRO A 295 -25.67 -3.44 -31.12
CA PRO A 295 -26.00 -2.20 -31.83
C PRO A 295 -27.34 -2.27 -32.51
N PHE A 296 -27.63 -3.35 -33.20
CA PHE A 296 -28.86 -3.53 -33.95
C PHE A 296 -30.14 -3.46 -33.11
N SER A 297 -30.11 -3.90 -31.82
CA SER A 297 -31.27 -3.89 -30.93
C SER A 297 -31.30 -2.67 -30.02
N PHE A 298 -30.17 -2.04 -29.76
CA PHE A 298 -30.06 -0.90 -28.86
C PHE A 298 -30.18 0.46 -29.52
N GLU A 299 -29.94 0.57 -30.82
CA GLU A 299 -29.95 1.87 -31.55
C GLU A 299 -31.28 2.61 -31.43
N ASP A 300 -32.42 1.92 -31.61
CA ASP A 300 -33.74 2.52 -31.45
C ASP A 300 -33.99 3.00 -30.02
N GLU A 301 -33.56 2.23 -29.04
CA GLU A 301 -33.66 2.61 -27.61
C GLU A 301 -32.72 3.77 -27.27
N ALA A 302 -31.54 3.82 -27.86
CA ALA A 302 -30.59 4.93 -27.67
C ALA A 302 -31.18 6.26 -28.22
N VAL A 303 -31.84 6.23 -29.38
CA VAL A 303 -32.56 7.39 -29.93
C VAL A 303 -33.66 7.86 -28.99
N LYS A 304 -34.45 6.92 -28.44
CA LYS A 304 -35.48 7.23 -27.48
C LYS A 304 -34.91 7.85 -26.19
N LEU A 305 -33.86 7.28 -25.62
CA LEU A 305 -33.19 7.82 -24.45
C LEU A 305 -32.68 9.25 -24.65
N LEU A 306 -32.12 9.56 -25.82
CA LEU A 306 -31.68 10.93 -26.17
C LEU A 306 -32.87 11.90 -26.32
N ASN A 307 -34.04 11.42 -26.79
CA ASN A 307 -35.23 12.25 -26.89
C ASN A 307 -35.88 12.50 -25.53
N ASP A 308 -35.89 11.51 -24.65
CA ASP A 308 -36.55 11.57 -23.34
C ASP A 308 -35.69 12.30 -22.28
N ASP A 309 -34.36 12.31 -22.43
CA ASP A 309 -33.44 12.97 -21.51
C ASP A 309 -32.62 14.08 -22.19
N SER A 310 -33.08 15.32 -21.98
CA SER A 310 -32.44 16.52 -22.54
C SER A 310 -31.02 16.74 -22.03
N THR A 311 -30.71 16.30 -20.83
CA THR A 311 -29.37 16.42 -20.22
C THR A 311 -28.40 15.45 -20.89
N LEU A 312 -28.81 14.19 -21.03
CA LEU A 312 -28.03 13.18 -21.76
C LEU A 312 -27.79 13.62 -23.20
N ASN A 313 -28.82 14.14 -23.88
CA ASN A 313 -28.66 14.64 -25.24
C ASN A 313 -27.68 15.81 -25.32
N ALA A 314 -27.75 16.78 -24.40
CA ALA A 314 -26.80 17.91 -24.38
C ALA A 314 -25.35 17.43 -24.20
N GLU A 315 -25.09 16.46 -23.29
CA GLU A 315 -23.77 15.84 -23.11
C GLU A 315 -23.31 15.12 -24.37
N PHE A 316 -24.20 14.35 -25.00
CA PHE A 316 -23.92 13.64 -26.26
C PHE A 316 -23.54 14.61 -27.36
N GLN A 317 -24.33 15.65 -27.59
CA GLN A 317 -24.06 16.66 -28.64
C GLN A 317 -22.78 17.44 -28.36
N LYS A 318 -22.46 17.70 -27.09
CA LYS A 318 -21.20 18.34 -26.73
C LYS A 318 -20.00 17.45 -27.08
N LYS A 319 -20.07 16.14 -26.77
CA LYS A 319 -19.03 15.19 -27.12
C LYS A 319 -18.88 15.00 -28.61
N MET A 320 -19.99 14.92 -29.36
CA MET A 320 -20.01 14.87 -30.82
C MET A 320 -19.24 16.04 -31.47
N LYS A 321 -19.31 17.23 -30.89
CA LYS A 321 -18.62 18.44 -31.39
C LYS A 321 -17.15 18.53 -31.00
N SER A 322 -16.77 17.94 -29.85
CA SER A 322 -15.43 18.08 -29.26
C SER A 322 -14.48 16.91 -29.54
N ASP A 323 -15.02 15.79 -30.04
CA ASP A 323 -14.28 14.54 -30.23
C ASP A 323 -14.59 13.97 -31.63
N GLU A 324 -13.67 14.17 -32.56
CA GLU A 324 -13.83 13.75 -33.96
C GLU A 324 -13.89 12.22 -34.13
N ASN A 325 -13.15 11.46 -33.29
CA ASN A 325 -13.18 10.00 -33.33
C ASN A 325 -14.53 9.48 -32.85
N PHE A 326 -15.03 10.05 -31.75
CA PHE A 326 -16.36 9.74 -31.25
C PHE A 326 -17.44 10.03 -32.28
N ALA A 327 -17.35 11.18 -32.97
CA ALA A 327 -18.32 11.58 -34.01
C ALA A 327 -18.36 10.61 -35.20
N LYS A 328 -17.30 9.85 -35.44
CA LYS A 328 -17.21 8.88 -36.56
C LYS A 328 -17.50 7.44 -36.14
N SER A 329 -17.62 7.15 -34.84
CA SER A 329 -17.77 5.79 -34.34
C SER A 329 -19.17 5.52 -33.80
N GLN A 330 -19.97 4.75 -34.54
CA GLN A 330 -21.28 4.29 -34.10
C GLN A 330 -21.17 3.56 -32.73
N TRP A 331 -20.17 2.70 -32.59
CA TRP A 331 -19.96 1.94 -31.36
C TRP A 331 -19.74 2.85 -30.15
N GLU A 332 -18.83 3.83 -30.27
CA GLU A 332 -18.52 4.76 -29.16
C GLU A 332 -19.77 5.59 -28.79
N GLN A 333 -20.57 5.99 -29.77
CA GLN A 333 -21.79 6.75 -29.53
C GLN A 333 -22.85 5.92 -28.80
N LEU A 334 -23.11 4.72 -29.26
CA LEU A 334 -24.04 3.80 -28.60
C LEU A 334 -23.56 3.39 -27.22
N PHE A 335 -22.26 3.13 -27.05
CA PHE A 335 -21.66 2.78 -25.76
C PHE A 335 -21.76 3.93 -24.75
N PHE A 336 -21.55 5.17 -25.19
CA PHE A 336 -21.74 6.36 -24.36
C PHE A 336 -23.17 6.47 -23.81
N ILE A 337 -24.17 6.21 -24.66
CA ILE A 337 -25.58 6.22 -24.25
C ILE A 337 -25.88 5.02 -23.35
N TYR A 338 -25.39 3.83 -23.72
CA TYR A 338 -25.57 2.60 -22.95
C TYR A 338 -25.05 2.75 -21.52
N GLN A 339 -23.85 3.29 -21.33
CA GLN A 339 -23.28 3.53 -20.00
C GLN A 339 -24.14 4.46 -19.11
N ARG A 340 -25.01 5.28 -19.72
CA ARG A 340 -25.91 6.22 -19.01
C ARG A 340 -27.35 5.73 -18.96
N SER A 341 -27.61 4.60 -19.57
CA SER A 341 -28.93 3.98 -19.63
C SER A 341 -29.27 3.20 -18.36
N PRO A 342 -30.55 2.90 -18.12
CA PRO A 342 -30.96 2.00 -17.04
C PRO A 342 -30.48 0.54 -17.24
N TYR A 343 -30.03 0.20 -18.43
CA TYR A 343 -29.58 -1.14 -18.81
C TYR A 343 -28.12 -1.41 -18.45
N TYR A 344 -27.34 -0.34 -18.19
CA TYR A 344 -25.93 -0.51 -17.82
C TYR A 344 -25.80 -1.11 -16.40
N GLU A 345 -24.84 -1.98 -16.22
CA GLU A 345 -24.55 -2.63 -14.95
C GLU A 345 -24.07 -1.62 -13.90
N LYS A 346 -24.96 -1.24 -12.99
CA LYS A 346 -24.69 -0.24 -11.93
C LYS A 346 -23.59 -0.65 -10.96
N THR A 347 -23.23 -1.93 -10.93
CA THR A 347 -22.17 -2.49 -10.07
C THR A 347 -20.83 -2.61 -10.76
N HIS A 348 -20.75 -2.35 -12.08
CA HIS A 348 -19.47 -2.31 -12.78
C HIS A 348 -18.56 -1.23 -12.19
N ASN A 349 -17.33 -1.60 -11.89
CA ASN A 349 -16.32 -0.78 -11.20
C ASN A 349 -16.73 -0.28 -9.80
N ARG A 350 -17.89 -0.65 -9.26
CA ARG A 350 -18.27 -0.27 -7.90
C ARG A 350 -17.49 -1.12 -6.90
N TYR A 351 -16.62 -0.46 -6.12
CA TYR A 351 -15.90 -1.10 -5.05
C TYR A 351 -16.87 -1.65 -4.00
N PRO A 352 -16.74 -2.92 -3.58
CA PRO A 352 -17.78 -3.57 -2.78
C PRO A 352 -17.76 -3.17 -1.31
N VAL A 353 -16.62 -2.67 -0.82
CA VAL A 353 -16.48 -2.17 0.55
C VAL A 353 -16.97 -0.73 0.59
N ALA A 354 -18.02 -0.47 1.35
CA ALA A 354 -18.55 0.87 1.53
C ALA A 354 -18.08 1.48 2.84
N ARG A 355 -18.09 2.81 2.90
CA ARG A 355 -17.66 3.59 4.05
C ARG A 355 -18.88 4.20 4.76
N LEU A 356 -18.98 3.97 6.06
CA LEU A 356 -19.92 4.67 6.94
C LEU A 356 -19.31 6.00 7.34
N ILE A 357 -19.93 7.08 6.92
CA ILE A 357 -19.52 8.46 7.24
C ILE A 357 -20.53 9.14 8.14
N LYS A 358 -20.13 10.17 8.89
CA LYS A 358 -21.08 11.01 9.62
C LYS A 358 -21.83 11.90 8.63
N TRP A 359 -23.12 11.97 8.82
CA TRP A 359 -24.00 12.88 8.12
C TRP A 359 -24.12 14.18 8.92
#